data_fbe3d45a31846f224071c8d1635bf0e1
#
_entry.id   fbe3d45a31846f224071c8d1635bf0e1
#
_cell.length_a   1.000
_cell.length_b   1.000
_cell.length_c   1.000
_cell.angle_alpha   90.00
_cell.angle_beta   90.00
_cell.angle_gamma   90.00
#
_symmetry.space_group_name_H-M   'P 1'
#
loop_
_entity.id
_entity.type
_entity.pdbx_description
1 polymer ?
#
loop_
_entity_poly.entity_id
_entity_poly.type
_entity_poly.pdbx_seq_one_letter_code
_entity_poly.pdbx_strand_id
1 'polypeptide(L)'
;MKKILMLLMLLPAILMVAACENPDTKDKVVIDFWHMSPVGSPTFSKMRAIVNEFNNSQDKYFVKGTGFSFWDYWDKISLAISARTAPDLGLSTIDDVYGRAKGGVLYNISEMIAADTSENNIDLDEFRESQKQFARYEGDLYALPFTSTARVLYYNLDILAEKGFTEADVPTTWSELKTFAKHFDVVEGGDIQRLGFDPTYGNATYHGWLWQTGEDFFDEDLNPTLNTETHEFVLQWIKDFNSEFSRAQLQTFGESNNMLGIDPFAAERVAMIVNDDGLNQKIVDAGGTFNYGVAPIPIPDEDGIRVNWGSGFSIELYDNGKNDLARKEASFEFLKYLMSEETQIKLAEANGWIMSHISAMEKYTADKPLLAKILVEVDYAMDKVYVPYAPSWHGNDWQPFYTEALEGKKTVKQALADARAHYIQKKQNWEATN
;
A
#
# COMPACT_ATOMS: atom_id res chain seq x y z
N MET A 1 32.27 -75.78 -14.87
CA MET A 1 32.27 -74.31 -14.63
C MET A 1 30.88 -73.89 -14.30
N LYS A 2 30.55 -73.75 -13.01
CA LYS A 2 29.22 -73.39 -12.51
C LYS A 2 29.21 -71.89 -12.25
N LYS A 3 28.33 -71.10 -12.95
CA LYS A 3 28.05 -69.69 -12.66
C LYS A 3 27.05 -69.62 -11.54
N ILE A 4 27.46 -69.11 -10.40
CA ILE A 4 26.61 -68.79 -9.27
C ILE A 4 25.99 -67.41 -9.54
N LEU A 5 24.67 -67.36 -9.70
CA LEU A 5 23.87 -66.16 -9.85
C LEU A 5 23.52 -65.67 -8.45
N MET A 6 24.14 -64.56 -8.04
CA MET A 6 23.88 -63.92 -6.73
C MET A 6 22.73 -62.95 -6.90
N LEU A 7 21.53 -63.32 -6.43
CA LEU A 7 20.34 -62.52 -6.41
C LEU A 7 20.39 -61.55 -5.20
N LEU A 8 20.72 -60.27 -5.43
CA LEU A 8 20.65 -59.23 -4.39
C LEU A 8 19.15 -58.84 -4.26
N MET A 9 18.54 -59.21 -3.14
CA MET A 9 17.27 -58.68 -2.71
C MET A 9 17.50 -57.23 -2.19
N LEU A 10 17.06 -56.25 -2.97
CA LEU A 10 16.87 -54.88 -2.50
C LEU A 10 15.57 -54.83 -1.68
N LEU A 11 15.70 -54.82 -0.36
CA LEU A 11 14.62 -54.35 0.53
C LEU A 11 14.48 -52.83 0.37
N PRO A 12 13.31 -52.28 0.07
CA PRO A 12 13.07 -50.87 0.20
C PRO A 12 12.97 -50.55 1.70
N ALA A 13 13.99 -49.86 2.22
CA ALA A 13 13.90 -49.21 3.53
C ALA A 13 12.86 -48.08 3.38
N ILE A 14 11.64 -48.34 3.79
CA ILE A 14 10.63 -47.29 4.04
C ILE A 14 11.15 -46.49 5.24
N LEU A 15 11.86 -45.41 4.97
CA LEU A 15 12.09 -44.36 5.95
C LEU A 15 10.69 -43.79 6.27
N MET A 16 10.06 -44.24 7.35
CA MET A 16 9.03 -43.48 8.05
C MET A 16 9.75 -42.22 8.58
N VAL A 17 9.61 -41.13 7.81
CA VAL A 17 9.82 -39.79 8.35
C VAL A 17 8.66 -39.61 9.33
N ALA A 18 8.89 -39.96 10.58
CA ALA A 18 8.07 -39.50 11.68
C ALA A 18 8.21 -37.96 11.61
N ALA A 19 7.21 -37.28 11.04
CA ALA A 19 7.07 -35.84 11.22
C ALA A 19 7.05 -35.66 12.73
N CYS A 20 8.10 -35.06 13.30
CA CYS A 20 8.06 -34.59 14.67
C CYS A 20 6.95 -33.54 14.71
N GLU A 21 5.76 -33.94 15.14
CA GLU A 21 4.72 -32.99 15.49
C GLU A 21 5.34 -32.04 16.52
N ASN A 22 5.29 -30.75 16.22
CA ASN A 22 5.71 -29.74 17.18
C ASN A 22 4.78 -29.89 18.40
N PRO A 23 5.31 -30.11 19.62
CA PRO A 23 4.47 -30.31 20.81
C PRO A 23 3.48 -29.14 21.01
N ASP A 24 3.80 -27.92 20.54
CA ASP A 24 2.98 -26.74 20.66
C ASP A 24 1.73 -26.77 19.74
N THR A 25 1.71 -27.62 18.71
CA THR A 25 0.61 -27.75 17.76
C THR A 25 -0.26 -28.99 17.99
N LYS A 26 0.11 -29.83 18.95
CA LYS A 26 -0.61 -31.07 19.25
C LYS A 26 -2.04 -30.71 19.72
N ASP A 27 -3.01 -31.33 19.09
CA ASP A 27 -4.43 -31.16 19.38
C ASP A 27 -5.02 -29.75 19.08
N LYS A 28 -4.23 -28.86 18.43
CA LYS A 28 -4.68 -27.52 18.00
C LYS A 28 -5.01 -27.46 16.51
N VAL A 29 -5.96 -26.62 16.12
CA VAL A 29 -6.17 -26.24 14.72
C VAL A 29 -5.09 -25.28 14.31
N VAL A 30 -4.28 -25.68 13.31
CA VAL A 30 -3.14 -24.88 12.82
C VAL A 30 -3.58 -24.06 11.60
N ILE A 31 -3.34 -22.76 11.64
CA ILE A 31 -3.59 -21.83 10.54
C ILE A 31 -2.32 -21.10 10.12
N ASP A 32 -2.23 -20.71 8.86
CA ASP A 32 -1.11 -19.98 8.28
C ASP A 32 -1.47 -18.49 8.14
N PHE A 33 -0.61 -17.62 8.67
CA PHE A 33 -0.69 -16.16 8.53
C PHE A 33 0.54 -15.63 7.82
N TRP A 34 0.36 -14.92 6.69
CA TRP A 34 1.43 -14.28 5.96
C TRP A 34 1.46 -12.77 6.18
N HIS A 35 2.66 -12.22 6.42
CA HIS A 35 2.85 -10.80 6.72
C HIS A 35 4.14 -10.23 6.11
N MET A 36 4.21 -8.90 5.98
CA MET A 36 5.30 -8.16 5.33
C MET A 36 6.43 -7.75 6.30
N SER A 37 6.78 -8.62 7.24
CA SER A 37 7.91 -8.40 8.15
C SER A 37 8.97 -9.45 7.86
N PRO A 38 10.08 -9.12 7.16
CA PRO A 38 11.05 -10.11 6.71
C PRO A 38 11.81 -10.75 7.86
N VAL A 39 12.07 -12.04 7.73
CA VAL A 39 12.83 -12.81 8.72
C VAL A 39 14.17 -12.14 9.01
N GLY A 40 14.48 -11.97 10.30
CA GLY A 40 15.71 -11.31 10.76
C GLY A 40 15.59 -9.81 10.98
N SER A 41 14.48 -9.17 10.58
CA SER A 41 14.22 -7.76 10.87
C SER A 41 13.71 -7.54 12.30
N PRO A 42 13.86 -6.34 12.86
CA PRO A 42 13.23 -5.97 14.13
C PRO A 42 11.70 -6.12 14.09
N THR A 43 11.06 -5.75 12.97
CA THR A 43 9.62 -5.88 12.75
C THR A 43 9.16 -7.33 12.79
N PHE A 44 9.96 -8.28 12.25
CA PHE A 44 9.67 -9.71 12.35
C PHE A 44 9.60 -10.20 13.79
N SER A 45 10.56 -9.77 14.63
CA SER A 45 10.60 -10.16 16.03
C SER A 45 9.38 -9.67 16.81
N LYS A 46 8.94 -8.44 16.54
CA LYS A 46 7.74 -7.85 17.14
C LYS A 46 6.46 -8.54 16.64
N MET A 47 6.34 -8.77 15.33
CA MET A 47 5.20 -9.51 14.76
C MET A 47 5.10 -10.92 15.32
N ARG A 48 6.22 -11.61 15.43
CA ARG A 48 6.28 -12.94 16.07
C ARG A 48 5.85 -12.91 17.54
N ALA A 49 6.16 -11.83 18.28
CA ALA A 49 5.70 -11.67 19.65
C ALA A 49 4.16 -11.55 19.72
N ILE A 50 3.55 -10.77 18.83
CA ILE A 50 2.09 -10.62 18.71
C ILE A 50 1.42 -11.97 18.40
N VAL A 51 1.95 -12.71 17.41
CA VAL A 51 1.44 -14.06 17.08
C VAL A 51 1.58 -15.03 18.24
N ASN A 52 2.72 -15.01 18.94
CA ASN A 52 2.95 -15.87 20.11
C ASN A 52 2.04 -15.51 21.27
N GLU A 53 1.72 -14.24 21.46
CA GLU A 53 0.77 -13.82 22.49
C GLU A 53 -0.61 -14.46 22.26
N PHE A 54 -1.14 -14.41 21.03
CA PHE A 54 -2.36 -15.12 20.66
C PHE A 54 -2.22 -16.63 20.90
N ASN A 55 -1.15 -17.26 20.45
CA ASN A 55 -0.93 -18.71 20.61
C ASN A 55 -0.87 -19.15 22.09
N ASN A 56 -0.41 -18.27 22.98
CA ASN A 56 -0.30 -18.53 24.41
C ASN A 56 -1.57 -18.16 25.21
N SER A 57 -2.48 -17.36 24.63
CA SER A 57 -3.70 -16.92 25.31
C SER A 57 -4.82 -17.96 25.31
N GLN A 58 -4.70 -19.03 24.51
CA GLN A 58 -5.71 -20.06 24.34
C GLN A 58 -5.08 -21.40 23.89
N ASP A 59 -5.85 -22.50 24.00
CA ASP A 59 -5.38 -23.88 23.74
C ASP A 59 -5.98 -24.54 22.50
N LYS A 60 -6.88 -23.84 21.76
CA LYS A 60 -7.63 -24.41 20.63
C LYS A 60 -6.91 -24.24 19.29
N TYR A 61 -6.21 -23.13 19.09
CA TYR A 61 -5.66 -22.71 17.82
C TYR A 61 -4.16 -22.47 17.90
N PHE A 62 -3.47 -22.62 16.76
CA PHE A 62 -2.07 -22.27 16.63
C PHE A 62 -1.87 -21.53 15.31
N VAL A 63 -1.38 -20.29 15.37
CA VAL A 63 -1.07 -19.47 14.23
C VAL A 63 0.40 -19.63 13.88
N LYS A 64 0.68 -20.02 12.64
CA LYS A 64 2.01 -20.05 12.06
C LYS A 64 2.23 -18.79 11.24
N GLY A 65 2.93 -17.80 11.81
CA GLY A 65 3.31 -16.58 11.11
C GLY A 65 4.48 -16.80 10.14
N THR A 66 4.34 -16.36 8.90
CA THR A 66 5.40 -16.39 7.88
C THR A 66 5.64 -14.99 7.35
N GLY A 67 6.87 -14.47 7.56
CA GLY A 67 7.26 -13.12 7.15
C GLY A 67 8.04 -13.10 5.85
N PHE A 68 7.74 -12.14 5.00
CA PHE A 68 8.42 -11.90 3.72
C PHE A 68 8.93 -10.45 3.64
N SER A 69 9.88 -10.17 2.73
CA SER A 69 10.18 -8.80 2.33
C SER A 69 8.98 -8.20 1.58
N PHE A 70 8.88 -6.88 1.56
CA PHE A 70 7.73 -6.18 0.96
C PHE A 70 7.43 -6.67 -0.48
N TRP A 71 8.42 -6.64 -1.36
CA TRP A 71 8.24 -7.02 -2.77
C TRP A 71 8.01 -8.53 -2.95
N ASP A 72 8.77 -9.38 -2.24
CA ASP A 72 8.56 -10.83 -2.30
C ASP A 72 7.16 -11.25 -1.81
N TYR A 73 6.59 -10.49 -0.88
CA TYR A 73 5.25 -10.75 -0.37
C TYR A 73 4.21 -10.67 -1.49
N TRP A 74 4.23 -9.57 -2.26
CA TRP A 74 3.26 -9.34 -3.32
C TRP A 74 3.31 -10.39 -4.42
N ASP A 75 4.50 -10.78 -4.83
CA ASP A 75 4.67 -11.84 -5.83
C ASP A 75 4.11 -13.17 -5.33
N LYS A 76 4.42 -13.53 -4.08
CA LYS A 76 4.03 -14.80 -3.49
C LYS A 76 2.53 -14.88 -3.20
N ILE A 77 1.94 -13.83 -2.61
CA ILE A 77 0.52 -13.84 -2.26
C ILE A 77 -0.35 -13.86 -3.51
N SER A 78 -0.02 -13.08 -4.55
CA SER A 78 -0.75 -13.05 -5.82
C SER A 78 -0.74 -14.41 -6.50
N LEU A 79 0.42 -15.09 -6.53
CA LEU A 79 0.54 -16.43 -7.08
C LEU A 79 -0.26 -17.46 -6.26
N ALA A 80 -0.18 -17.39 -4.93
CA ALA A 80 -0.86 -18.31 -4.03
C ALA A 80 -2.39 -18.17 -4.12
N ILE A 81 -2.91 -16.94 -4.21
CA ILE A 81 -4.34 -16.66 -4.43
C ILE A 81 -4.79 -17.28 -5.76
N SER A 82 -4.05 -17.02 -6.84
CA SER A 82 -4.36 -17.54 -8.18
C SER A 82 -4.36 -19.07 -8.22
N ALA A 83 -3.48 -19.72 -7.46
CA ALA A 83 -3.34 -21.16 -7.36
C ALA A 83 -4.29 -21.81 -6.33
N ARG A 84 -5.13 -21.08 -5.62
CA ARG A 84 -5.96 -21.57 -4.49
C ARG A 84 -5.13 -22.24 -3.38
N THR A 85 -3.94 -21.68 -3.10
CA THR A 85 -3.00 -22.16 -2.08
C THR A 85 -2.58 -21.03 -1.15
N ALA A 86 -3.37 -19.97 -1.06
CA ALA A 86 -3.15 -18.84 -0.17
C ALA A 86 -3.06 -19.31 1.30
N PRO A 87 -2.42 -18.55 2.21
CA PRO A 87 -2.51 -18.81 3.65
C PRO A 87 -3.98 -18.71 4.11
N ASP A 88 -4.25 -18.98 5.37
CA ASP A 88 -5.62 -18.77 5.90
C ASP A 88 -5.91 -17.27 6.07
N LEU A 89 -4.89 -16.49 6.49
CA LEU A 89 -4.96 -15.02 6.55
C LEU A 89 -3.73 -14.41 5.89
N GLY A 90 -3.93 -13.25 5.29
CA GLY A 90 -2.85 -12.44 4.73
C GLY A 90 -3.28 -11.00 4.52
N LEU A 91 -2.29 -10.16 4.24
CA LEU A 91 -2.52 -8.77 3.87
C LEU A 91 -2.71 -8.66 2.35
N SER A 92 -3.48 -7.68 1.91
CA SER A 92 -3.60 -7.36 0.50
C SER A 92 -3.90 -5.87 0.30
N THR A 93 -3.93 -5.40 -0.95
CA THR A 93 -4.39 -4.05 -1.24
C THR A 93 -5.91 -3.99 -1.13
N ILE A 94 -6.42 -2.97 -0.46
CA ILE A 94 -7.87 -2.86 -0.19
C ILE A 94 -8.66 -2.57 -1.47
N ASP A 95 -8.08 -1.84 -2.43
CA ASP A 95 -8.68 -1.45 -3.72
C ASP A 95 -9.02 -2.64 -4.64
N ASP A 96 -8.46 -3.82 -4.37
CA ASP A 96 -8.66 -5.02 -5.21
C ASP A 96 -9.49 -6.13 -4.51
N VAL A 97 -10.05 -5.84 -3.34
CA VAL A 97 -10.92 -6.78 -2.59
C VAL A 97 -12.14 -7.18 -3.42
N TYR A 98 -12.76 -6.22 -4.12
CA TYR A 98 -13.91 -6.50 -4.99
C TYR A 98 -13.61 -7.61 -6.00
N GLY A 99 -12.47 -7.52 -6.69
CA GLY A 99 -12.06 -8.52 -7.69
C GLY A 99 -11.84 -9.91 -7.09
N ARG A 100 -11.20 -9.97 -5.92
CA ARG A 100 -10.94 -11.22 -5.20
C ARG A 100 -12.23 -11.84 -4.63
N ALA A 101 -13.11 -11.04 -4.06
CA ALA A 101 -14.41 -11.49 -3.54
C ALA A 101 -15.28 -12.05 -4.67
N LYS A 102 -15.41 -11.31 -5.79
CA LYS A 102 -16.09 -11.78 -7.00
C LYS A 102 -15.50 -13.09 -7.55
N GLY A 103 -14.20 -13.26 -7.44
CA GLY A 103 -13.49 -14.50 -7.81
C GLY A 103 -13.71 -15.66 -6.84
N GLY A 104 -14.46 -15.46 -5.75
CA GLY A 104 -14.76 -16.48 -4.74
C GLY A 104 -13.49 -17.02 -4.05
N VAL A 105 -12.50 -16.15 -3.77
CA VAL A 105 -11.26 -16.52 -3.07
C VAL A 105 -11.21 -16.01 -1.63
N LEU A 106 -12.24 -15.27 -1.21
CA LEU A 106 -12.35 -14.70 0.13
C LEU A 106 -13.59 -15.23 0.85
N TYR A 107 -13.51 -15.36 2.17
CA TYR A 107 -14.68 -15.57 3.00
C TYR A 107 -15.48 -14.28 3.19
N ASN A 108 -16.81 -14.39 3.29
CA ASN A 108 -17.68 -13.28 3.67
C ASN A 108 -17.50 -12.99 5.16
N ILE A 109 -16.86 -11.86 5.47
CA ILE A 109 -16.59 -11.45 6.87
C ILE A 109 -17.84 -10.87 7.51
N SER A 110 -18.73 -10.21 6.77
CA SER A 110 -20.01 -9.72 7.30
C SER A 110 -20.85 -10.86 7.91
N GLU A 111 -20.93 -12.01 7.22
CA GLU A 111 -21.63 -13.19 7.75
C GLU A 111 -20.97 -13.73 9.02
N MET A 112 -19.63 -13.73 9.07
CA MET A 112 -18.90 -14.25 10.24
C MET A 112 -19.09 -13.34 11.45
N ILE A 113 -19.05 -12.02 11.29
CA ILE A 113 -19.31 -11.04 12.34
C ILE A 113 -20.77 -11.16 12.82
N ALA A 114 -21.73 -11.27 11.91
CA ALA A 114 -23.14 -11.39 12.28
C ALA A 114 -23.48 -12.69 13.02
N ALA A 115 -22.74 -13.77 12.76
CA ALA A 115 -22.91 -15.05 13.44
C ALA A 115 -22.22 -15.13 14.80
N ASP A 116 -21.24 -14.27 15.07
CA ASP A 116 -20.49 -14.25 16.31
C ASP A 116 -21.24 -13.47 17.42
N THR A 117 -21.56 -14.15 18.49
CA THR A 117 -22.24 -13.58 19.67
C THR A 117 -21.29 -13.34 20.84
N SER A 118 -20.00 -13.47 20.64
CA SER A 118 -18.99 -13.26 21.69
C SER A 118 -18.84 -11.77 22.04
N GLU A 119 -18.44 -11.49 23.28
CA GLU A 119 -18.21 -10.13 23.76
C GLU A 119 -17.01 -9.44 23.05
N ASN A 120 -16.10 -10.22 22.47
CA ASN A 120 -14.93 -9.75 21.76
C ASN A 120 -15.12 -9.74 20.22
N ASN A 121 -16.36 -9.68 19.75
CA ASN A 121 -16.66 -9.53 18.33
C ASN A 121 -16.12 -8.20 17.80
N ILE A 122 -15.92 -8.12 16.48
CA ILE A 122 -15.37 -6.94 15.81
C ILE A 122 -16.42 -5.83 15.79
N ASP A 123 -16.08 -4.69 16.38
CA ASP A 123 -16.87 -3.47 16.29
C ASP A 123 -16.54 -2.73 14.99
N LEU A 124 -17.47 -2.75 14.04
CA LEU A 124 -17.29 -2.12 12.73
C LEU A 124 -17.32 -0.59 12.79
N ASP A 125 -17.80 0.03 13.86
CA ASP A 125 -17.80 1.48 14.02
C ASP A 125 -16.40 2.03 14.33
N GLU A 126 -15.49 1.15 14.75
CA GLU A 126 -14.07 1.49 14.93
C GLU A 126 -13.26 1.53 13.63
N PHE A 127 -13.90 1.36 12.47
CA PHE A 127 -13.24 1.40 11.16
C PHE A 127 -13.97 2.37 10.21
N ARG A 128 -13.19 3.27 9.56
CA ARG A 128 -13.73 4.32 8.69
C ARG A 128 -14.54 3.76 7.53
N GLU A 129 -15.73 4.31 7.30
CA GLU A 129 -16.57 3.91 6.18
C GLU A 129 -15.89 4.17 4.83
N SER A 130 -15.10 5.27 4.73
CA SER A 130 -14.29 5.58 3.55
C SER A 130 -13.32 4.46 3.16
N GLN A 131 -12.91 3.60 4.09
CA GLN A 131 -12.07 2.43 3.82
C GLN A 131 -12.90 1.15 3.66
N LYS A 132 -13.93 0.94 4.51
CA LYS A 132 -14.81 -0.24 4.42
C LYS A 132 -15.50 -0.36 3.07
N GLN A 133 -15.83 0.75 2.41
CA GLN A 133 -16.46 0.73 1.08
C GLN A 133 -15.63 -0.04 0.04
N PHE A 134 -14.29 0.04 0.09
CA PHE A 134 -13.40 -0.70 -0.82
C PHE A 134 -13.25 -2.18 -0.46
N ALA A 135 -13.61 -2.55 0.77
CA ALA A 135 -13.59 -3.94 1.24
C ALA A 135 -14.91 -4.69 0.99
N ARG A 136 -15.87 -4.08 0.27
CA ARG A 136 -17.20 -4.66 0.01
C ARG A 136 -17.32 -5.29 -1.36
N TYR A 137 -18.11 -6.35 -1.40
CA TYR A 137 -18.64 -6.95 -2.62
C TYR A 137 -20.13 -7.27 -2.41
N GLU A 138 -21.02 -6.80 -3.31
CA GLU A 138 -22.48 -6.95 -3.20
C GLU A 138 -23.07 -6.48 -1.84
N GLY A 139 -22.45 -5.49 -1.22
CA GLY A 139 -22.88 -4.91 0.06
C GLY A 139 -22.19 -5.50 1.29
N ASP A 140 -21.67 -6.71 1.24
CA ASP A 140 -20.99 -7.38 2.34
C ASP A 140 -19.48 -7.11 2.37
N LEU A 141 -18.89 -7.13 3.56
CA LEU A 141 -17.44 -7.06 3.75
C LEU A 141 -16.81 -8.42 3.51
N TYR A 142 -15.78 -8.45 2.66
CA TYR A 142 -14.94 -9.62 2.40
C TYR A 142 -13.51 -9.44 2.91
N ALA A 143 -13.20 -8.25 3.42
CA ALA A 143 -11.95 -7.94 4.11
C ALA A 143 -12.24 -6.89 5.18
N LEU A 144 -11.26 -6.66 6.07
CA LEU A 144 -11.26 -5.50 6.93
C LEU A 144 -10.09 -4.58 6.57
N PRO A 145 -10.26 -3.25 6.67
CA PRO A 145 -9.12 -2.35 6.63
C PRO A 145 -8.13 -2.73 7.74
N PHE A 146 -6.86 -2.89 7.40
CA PHE A 146 -5.81 -3.25 8.36
C PHE A 146 -4.92 -2.06 8.71
N THR A 147 -4.54 -1.29 7.70
CA THR A 147 -3.84 -0.02 7.87
C THR A 147 -4.65 1.12 7.27
N SER A 148 -4.45 2.31 7.82
CA SER A 148 -4.99 3.56 7.29
C SER A 148 -3.84 4.43 6.88
N THR A 149 -3.65 4.68 5.59
CA THR A 149 -2.57 5.57 5.14
C THR A 149 -3.14 6.82 4.51
N ALA A 150 -2.40 7.91 4.63
CA ALA A 150 -2.63 9.15 3.91
C ALA A 150 -1.33 9.65 3.31
N ARG A 151 -1.40 10.32 2.17
CA ARG A 151 -0.24 11.03 1.61
C ARG A 151 -0.28 12.46 2.10
N VAL A 152 0.89 12.90 2.56
CA VAL A 152 1.13 14.25 3.06
C VAL A 152 2.36 14.85 2.40
N LEU A 153 2.49 16.16 2.44
CA LEU A 153 3.73 16.82 2.05
C LEU A 153 4.70 16.77 3.24
N TYR A 154 5.81 16.04 3.09
CA TYR A 154 6.97 16.11 3.96
C TYR A 154 7.88 17.25 3.52
N TYR A 155 8.47 17.97 4.47
CA TYR A 155 9.43 19.04 4.22
C TYR A 155 10.57 19.00 5.22
N ASN A 156 11.81 19.18 4.74
CA ASN A 156 13.02 19.21 5.56
C ASN A 156 13.21 20.62 6.14
N LEU A 157 13.01 20.77 7.45
CA LEU A 157 13.10 22.05 8.16
C LEU A 157 14.51 22.65 8.14
N ASP A 158 15.53 21.79 8.15
CA ASP A 158 16.92 22.25 8.12
C ASP A 158 17.26 22.85 6.75
N ILE A 159 16.79 22.24 5.65
CA ILE A 159 16.93 22.79 4.29
C ILE A 159 16.12 24.09 4.14
N LEU A 160 14.89 24.15 4.68
CA LEU A 160 14.09 25.37 4.66
C LEU A 160 14.85 26.52 5.40
N ALA A 161 15.42 26.21 6.55
CA ALA A 161 16.16 27.17 7.37
C ALA A 161 17.42 27.70 6.67
N GLU A 162 18.10 26.95 5.78
CA GLU A 162 19.21 27.43 4.95
C GLU A 162 18.85 28.70 4.15
N LYS A 163 17.58 28.86 3.83
CA LYS A 163 17.05 30.01 3.06
C LYS A 163 16.24 30.98 3.88
N GLY A 164 16.19 30.79 5.21
CA GLY A 164 15.47 31.64 6.14
C GLY A 164 13.95 31.36 6.22
N PHE A 165 13.52 30.25 5.72
CA PHE A 165 12.11 29.81 5.79
C PHE A 165 11.85 28.94 7.03
N THR A 166 10.59 28.87 7.42
CA THR A 166 10.07 28.12 8.57
C THR A 166 8.88 27.26 8.16
N GLU A 167 8.33 26.48 9.07
CA GLU A 167 7.09 25.73 8.87
C GLU A 167 5.90 26.62 8.43
N ALA A 168 5.88 27.89 8.85
CA ALA A 168 4.79 28.82 8.49
C ALA A 168 4.80 29.23 7.00
N ASP A 169 5.92 29.02 6.33
CA ASP A 169 6.10 29.38 4.91
C ASP A 169 5.79 28.21 3.95
N VAL A 170 5.45 27.01 4.49
CA VAL A 170 5.15 25.82 3.70
C VAL A 170 3.92 26.08 2.80
N PRO A 171 4.02 25.80 1.49
CA PRO A 171 3.00 26.15 0.52
C PRO A 171 1.70 25.38 0.73
N THR A 172 0.59 26.02 0.41
CA THR A 172 -0.77 25.44 0.49
C THR A 172 -1.45 25.27 -0.87
N THR A 173 -0.88 25.93 -1.90
CA THR A 173 -1.38 25.82 -3.28
C THR A 173 -0.31 25.33 -4.25
N TRP A 174 -0.74 24.88 -5.44
CA TRP A 174 0.17 24.37 -6.48
C TRP A 174 1.12 25.45 -7.01
N SER A 175 0.64 26.68 -7.18
CA SER A 175 1.50 27.79 -7.65
C SER A 175 2.52 28.20 -6.59
N GLU A 176 2.09 28.25 -5.33
CA GLU A 176 3.00 28.47 -4.20
C GLU A 176 4.06 27.36 -4.12
N LEU A 177 3.64 26.07 -4.20
CA LEU A 177 4.55 24.94 -4.18
C LEU A 177 5.61 25.03 -5.28
N LYS A 178 5.18 25.34 -6.51
CA LYS A 178 6.10 25.48 -7.66
C LYS A 178 7.10 26.62 -7.45
N THR A 179 6.64 27.74 -6.90
CA THR A 179 7.51 28.89 -6.64
C THR A 179 8.45 28.64 -5.47
N PHE A 180 7.93 28.07 -4.40
CA PHE A 180 8.66 27.80 -3.16
C PHE A 180 9.76 26.75 -3.38
N ALA A 181 9.46 25.67 -4.12
CA ALA A 181 10.41 24.61 -4.41
C ALA A 181 11.73 25.15 -5.02
N LYS A 182 11.66 26.13 -5.92
CA LYS A 182 12.83 26.69 -6.62
C LYS A 182 13.88 27.32 -5.70
N HIS A 183 13.51 27.73 -4.48
CA HIS A 183 14.46 28.26 -3.53
C HIS A 183 15.48 27.22 -3.04
N PHE A 184 15.15 25.93 -3.17
CA PHE A 184 15.93 24.83 -2.62
C PHE A 184 16.66 24.01 -3.68
N ASP A 185 16.49 24.33 -4.95
CA ASP A 185 17.25 23.71 -6.06
C ASP A 185 18.74 24.02 -5.92
N VAL A 186 19.57 22.99 -6.06
CA VAL A 186 21.03 23.10 -6.06
C VAL A 186 21.58 22.44 -7.30
N VAL A 187 22.35 23.21 -8.09
CA VAL A 187 23.01 22.75 -9.30
C VAL A 187 24.51 23.00 -9.19
N GLU A 188 25.33 21.99 -9.40
CA GLU A 188 26.78 22.09 -9.37
C GLU A 188 27.36 21.46 -10.65
N GLY A 189 28.21 22.20 -11.35
CA GLY A 189 28.84 21.70 -12.58
C GLY A 189 27.87 21.39 -13.74
N GLY A 190 26.62 21.83 -13.64
CA GLY A 190 25.55 21.52 -14.57
C GLY A 190 24.66 20.34 -14.17
N ASP A 191 25.02 19.63 -13.09
CA ASP A 191 24.27 18.51 -12.55
C ASP A 191 23.41 18.92 -11.37
N ILE A 192 22.17 18.41 -11.29
CA ILE A 192 21.27 18.63 -10.17
C ILE A 192 21.78 17.84 -8.98
N GLN A 193 22.04 18.54 -7.86
CA GLN A 193 22.41 17.93 -6.58
C GLN A 193 21.20 17.79 -5.66
N ARG A 194 20.28 18.76 -5.67
CA ARG A 194 19.05 18.75 -4.90
C ARG A 194 17.94 19.43 -5.71
N LEU A 195 16.74 18.91 -5.66
CA LEU A 195 15.51 19.58 -6.09
C LEU A 195 14.71 20.03 -4.87
N GLY A 196 14.02 21.17 -4.99
CA GLY A 196 13.08 21.59 -3.97
C GLY A 196 11.89 20.64 -3.87
N PHE A 197 11.35 20.24 -5.02
CA PHE A 197 10.24 19.29 -5.14
C PHE A 197 10.15 18.74 -6.55
N ASP A 198 9.62 17.52 -6.68
CA ASP A 198 9.22 16.94 -7.96
C ASP A 198 7.87 16.21 -7.80
N PRO A 199 6.84 16.55 -8.61
CA PRO A 199 5.49 15.99 -8.49
C PRO A 199 5.40 14.52 -8.93
N THR A 200 6.51 13.88 -9.32
CA THR A 200 6.59 12.47 -9.71
C THR A 200 7.36 11.62 -8.70
N TYR A 201 7.91 12.22 -7.64
CA TYR A 201 8.70 11.51 -6.63
C TYR A 201 7.85 11.07 -5.43
N GLY A 202 8.36 10.08 -4.72
CA GLY A 202 7.69 9.48 -3.56
C GLY A 202 6.41 8.76 -3.93
N ASN A 203 5.34 9.08 -3.22
CA ASN A 203 4.00 8.55 -3.45
C ASN A 203 3.08 9.54 -4.19
N ALA A 204 3.64 10.58 -4.82
CA ALA A 204 2.90 11.46 -5.69
C ALA A 204 2.52 10.72 -6.99
N THR A 205 1.26 10.77 -7.35
CA THR A 205 0.72 10.07 -8.53
C THR A 205 -0.16 11.00 -9.35
N TYR A 206 -0.26 10.74 -10.65
CA TYR A 206 -1.13 11.53 -11.51
C TYR A 206 -2.58 11.56 -11.00
N HIS A 207 -3.14 10.42 -10.58
CA HIS A 207 -4.52 10.37 -10.08
C HIS A 207 -4.67 11.13 -8.74
N GLY A 208 -3.65 11.14 -7.88
CA GLY A 208 -3.68 11.94 -6.64
C GLY A 208 -3.76 13.44 -6.91
N TRP A 209 -3.01 13.94 -7.91
CA TRP A 209 -3.10 15.33 -8.36
C TRP A 209 -4.44 15.63 -9.04
N LEU A 210 -4.95 14.70 -9.86
CA LEU A 210 -6.22 14.84 -10.56
C LEU A 210 -7.40 14.98 -9.57
N TRP A 211 -7.49 14.10 -8.58
CA TRP A 211 -8.57 14.13 -7.60
C TRP A 211 -8.70 15.46 -6.86
N GLN A 212 -7.58 16.18 -6.66
CA GLN A 212 -7.61 17.52 -6.05
C GLN A 212 -8.34 18.56 -6.91
N THR A 213 -8.59 18.28 -8.18
CA THR A 213 -9.39 19.12 -9.08
C THR A 213 -10.87 18.73 -9.09
N GLY A 214 -11.28 17.69 -8.36
CA GLY A 214 -12.63 17.15 -8.38
C GLY A 214 -12.93 16.22 -9.55
N GLU A 215 -11.96 15.96 -10.44
CA GLU A 215 -12.11 14.98 -11.54
C GLU A 215 -11.50 13.62 -11.20
N ASP A 216 -11.98 12.57 -11.87
CA ASP A 216 -11.48 11.20 -11.75
C ASP A 216 -11.16 10.63 -13.14
N PHE A 217 -10.49 9.49 -13.18
CA PHE A 217 -10.16 8.72 -14.38
C PHE A 217 -11.38 8.13 -15.09
N PHE A 218 -12.40 7.80 -14.30
CA PHE A 218 -13.62 7.15 -14.76
C PHE A 218 -14.85 7.85 -14.17
N ASP A 219 -15.93 7.88 -14.94
CA ASP A 219 -17.24 8.29 -14.44
C ASP A 219 -17.91 7.15 -13.64
N GLU A 220 -19.12 7.40 -13.12
CA GLU A 220 -19.90 6.44 -12.33
C GLU A 220 -20.22 5.14 -13.10
N ASP A 221 -20.29 5.22 -14.44
CA ASP A 221 -20.50 4.08 -15.34
C ASP A 221 -19.17 3.39 -15.76
N LEU A 222 -18.07 3.78 -15.14
CA LEU A 222 -16.71 3.33 -15.44
C LEU A 222 -16.31 3.62 -16.90
N ASN A 223 -16.76 4.73 -17.50
CA ASN A 223 -16.21 5.21 -18.77
C ASN A 223 -14.98 6.09 -18.51
N PRO A 224 -13.91 5.98 -19.33
CA PRO A 224 -12.71 6.79 -19.15
C PRO A 224 -12.97 8.27 -19.49
N THR A 225 -12.61 9.17 -18.58
CA THR A 225 -12.82 10.63 -18.65
C THR A 225 -11.63 11.42 -19.22
N LEU A 226 -10.57 10.77 -19.64
CA LEU A 226 -9.22 11.27 -19.96
C LEU A 226 -9.12 12.35 -21.08
N ASN A 227 -10.20 12.93 -21.52
CA ASN A 227 -10.20 13.91 -22.64
C ASN A 227 -10.73 15.30 -22.23
N THR A 228 -10.73 15.61 -20.92
CA THR A 228 -11.13 16.92 -20.42
C THR A 228 -9.97 17.91 -20.42
N GLU A 229 -10.28 19.20 -20.35
CA GLU A 229 -9.26 20.25 -20.22
C GLU A 229 -8.54 20.13 -18.87
N THR A 230 -9.22 19.65 -17.82
CA THR A 230 -8.64 19.43 -16.50
C THR A 230 -7.56 18.34 -16.53
N HIS A 231 -7.82 17.22 -17.21
CA HIS A 231 -6.80 16.19 -17.41
C HIS A 231 -5.56 16.73 -18.16
N GLU A 232 -5.80 17.54 -19.21
CA GLU A 232 -4.70 18.19 -19.95
C GLU A 232 -3.91 19.15 -19.04
N PHE A 233 -4.60 19.96 -18.24
CA PHE A 233 -4.01 20.90 -17.28
C PHE A 233 -3.14 20.18 -16.25
N VAL A 234 -3.67 19.16 -15.57
CA VAL A 234 -2.94 18.43 -14.52
C VAL A 234 -1.67 17.77 -15.08
N LEU A 235 -1.79 17.05 -16.21
CA LEU A 235 -0.64 16.38 -16.80
C LEU A 235 0.41 17.37 -17.33
N GLN A 236 -0.05 18.52 -17.86
CA GLN A 236 0.85 19.58 -18.31
C GLN A 236 1.55 20.24 -17.11
N TRP A 237 0.84 20.49 -16.00
CA TRP A 237 1.42 21.03 -14.78
C TRP A 237 2.53 20.13 -14.23
N ILE A 238 2.30 18.82 -14.17
CA ILE A 238 3.31 17.84 -13.74
C ILE A 238 4.53 17.90 -14.67
N LYS A 239 4.28 17.87 -15.99
CA LYS A 239 5.35 17.89 -17.00
C LYS A 239 6.22 19.15 -16.92
N ASP A 240 5.59 20.30 -16.65
CA ASP A 240 6.24 21.61 -16.66
C ASP A 240 6.74 22.07 -15.30
N PHE A 241 6.59 21.23 -14.26
CA PHE A 241 6.95 21.62 -12.89
C PHE A 241 8.43 22.02 -12.79
N ASN A 242 9.32 21.18 -13.28
CA ASN A 242 10.78 21.38 -13.30
C ASN A 242 11.29 21.70 -14.72
N SER A 243 10.53 22.48 -15.52
CA SER A 243 10.86 22.78 -16.92
C SER A 243 12.08 23.65 -17.14
N GLU A 244 12.65 24.26 -16.09
CA GLU A 244 13.94 24.95 -16.10
C GLU A 244 15.12 23.99 -16.30
N PHE A 245 14.96 22.71 -15.97
CA PHE A 245 15.96 21.69 -16.18
C PHE A 245 15.68 20.91 -17.48
N SER A 246 16.74 20.57 -18.17
CA SER A 246 16.63 19.69 -19.33
C SER A 246 16.19 18.27 -18.90
N ARG A 247 15.50 17.58 -19.78
CA ARG A 247 15.09 16.19 -19.52
C ARG A 247 16.27 15.28 -19.17
N ALA A 248 17.44 15.48 -19.79
CA ALA A 248 18.64 14.71 -19.49
C ALA A 248 19.14 14.94 -18.06
N GLN A 249 19.08 16.19 -17.55
CA GLN A 249 19.46 16.48 -16.16
C GLN A 249 18.51 15.82 -15.18
N LEU A 250 17.19 15.91 -15.39
CA LEU A 250 16.19 15.26 -14.53
C LEU A 250 16.34 13.72 -14.55
N GLN A 251 16.59 13.13 -15.71
CA GLN A 251 16.83 11.70 -15.83
C GLN A 251 18.10 11.28 -15.07
N THR A 252 19.22 11.98 -15.26
CA THR A 252 20.49 11.70 -14.56
C THR A 252 20.31 11.82 -13.05
N PHE A 253 19.58 12.84 -12.58
CA PHE A 253 19.26 13.02 -11.16
C PHE A 253 18.44 11.84 -10.64
N GLY A 254 17.38 11.42 -11.33
CA GLY A 254 16.57 10.26 -10.94
C GLY A 254 17.36 8.96 -10.90
N GLU A 255 18.19 8.69 -11.92
CA GLU A 255 19.07 7.51 -11.95
C GLU A 255 20.07 7.51 -10.79
N SER A 256 20.66 8.68 -10.47
CA SER A 256 21.57 8.79 -9.32
C SER A 256 20.89 8.50 -8.00
N ASN A 257 19.64 8.93 -7.80
CA ASN A 257 18.86 8.63 -6.60
C ASN A 257 18.54 7.13 -6.49
N ASN A 258 18.17 6.48 -7.61
CA ASN A 258 17.93 5.04 -7.64
C ASN A 258 19.19 4.23 -7.30
N MET A 259 20.36 4.68 -7.74
CA MET A 259 21.65 4.04 -7.42
C MET A 259 22.02 4.13 -5.93
N LEU A 260 21.57 5.17 -5.22
CA LEU A 260 21.80 5.28 -3.78
C LEU A 260 21.06 4.20 -2.98
N GLY A 261 19.91 3.70 -3.50
CA GLY A 261 19.07 2.74 -2.78
C GLY A 261 18.44 3.31 -1.49
N ILE A 262 18.43 4.62 -1.35
CA ILE A 262 17.87 5.38 -0.23
C ILE A 262 16.80 6.30 -0.79
N ASP A 263 15.70 6.49 -0.04
CA ASP A 263 14.66 7.44 -0.42
C ASP A 263 15.28 8.86 -0.62
N PRO A 264 14.95 9.57 -1.71
CA PRO A 264 15.60 10.86 -2.02
C PRO A 264 15.37 11.94 -0.95
N PHE A 265 14.27 11.89 -0.20
CA PHE A 265 14.07 12.79 0.93
C PHE A 265 14.94 12.40 2.13
N ALA A 266 15.00 11.10 2.44
CA ALA A 266 15.89 10.61 3.50
C ALA A 266 17.38 10.84 3.18
N ALA A 267 17.75 10.93 1.90
CA ALA A 267 19.08 11.28 1.43
C ALA A 267 19.31 12.81 1.28
N GLU A 268 18.36 13.65 1.68
CA GLU A 268 18.37 15.13 1.55
C GLU A 268 18.56 15.63 0.09
N ARG A 269 18.20 14.78 -0.88
CA ARG A 269 18.24 15.08 -2.31
C ARG A 269 17.02 15.85 -2.81
N VAL A 270 15.92 15.86 -2.04
CA VAL A 270 14.75 16.69 -2.25
C VAL A 270 14.40 17.39 -0.95
N ALA A 271 14.02 18.68 -1.02
CA ALA A 271 13.65 19.46 0.17
C ALA A 271 12.23 19.13 0.65
N MET A 272 11.36 18.76 -0.27
CA MET A 272 9.97 18.38 -0.01
C MET A 272 9.59 17.17 -0.87
N ILE A 273 8.69 16.33 -0.36
CA ILE A 273 8.19 15.14 -1.07
C ILE A 273 6.77 14.79 -0.59
N VAL A 274 5.93 14.29 -1.47
CA VAL A 274 4.65 13.67 -1.10
C VAL A 274 4.91 12.20 -0.78
N ASN A 275 4.61 11.77 0.45
CA ASN A 275 4.80 10.38 0.87
C ASN A 275 3.81 9.99 1.97
N ASP A 276 3.78 8.71 2.33
CA ASP A 276 3.00 8.15 3.43
C ASP A 276 3.79 8.09 4.75
N ASP A 277 3.12 7.62 5.81
CA ASP A 277 3.70 7.44 7.15
C ASP A 277 4.93 6.51 7.18
N GLY A 278 5.07 5.60 6.21
CA GLY A 278 6.24 4.73 6.09
C GLY A 278 7.55 5.47 5.81
N LEU A 279 7.51 6.73 5.34
CA LEU A 279 8.71 7.54 5.15
C LEU A 279 9.46 7.81 6.46
N ASN A 280 8.74 7.93 7.58
CA ASN A 280 9.36 8.12 8.90
C ASN A 280 10.38 7.01 9.20
N GLN A 281 10.02 5.75 8.92
CA GLN A 281 10.93 4.62 9.14
C GLN A 281 12.10 4.64 8.15
N LYS A 282 11.87 5.01 6.88
CA LYS A 282 12.93 5.13 5.88
C LYS A 282 13.98 6.18 6.24
N ILE A 283 13.55 7.31 6.85
CA ILE A 283 14.47 8.35 7.36
C ILE A 283 15.34 7.76 8.47
N VAL A 284 14.75 7.05 9.42
CA VAL A 284 15.48 6.39 10.53
C VAL A 284 16.46 5.36 10.00
N ASP A 285 16.03 4.50 9.08
CA ASP A 285 16.86 3.43 8.50
C ASP A 285 18.05 4.00 7.69
N ALA A 286 17.86 5.16 7.07
CA ALA A 286 18.92 5.89 6.37
C ALA A 286 19.90 6.62 7.32
N GLY A 287 19.63 6.61 8.64
CA GLY A 287 20.42 7.36 9.62
C GLY A 287 20.18 8.87 9.58
N GLY A 288 19.05 9.31 9.02
CA GLY A 288 18.68 10.73 8.95
C GLY A 288 18.49 11.32 10.34
N THR A 289 19.12 12.48 10.59
CA THR A 289 19.05 13.21 11.86
C THR A 289 18.51 14.63 11.70
N PHE A 290 18.09 14.99 10.48
CA PHE A 290 17.55 16.31 10.18
C PHE A 290 16.13 16.49 10.75
N ASN A 291 15.77 17.74 11.02
CA ASN A 291 14.41 18.09 11.43
C ASN A 291 13.48 18.15 10.21
N TYR A 292 12.29 17.59 10.34
CA TYR A 292 11.29 17.62 9.27
C TYR A 292 9.88 17.78 9.84
N GLY A 293 8.97 18.20 8.98
CA GLY A 293 7.56 18.33 9.29
C GLY A 293 6.68 17.72 8.21
N VAL A 294 5.38 17.69 8.48
CA VAL A 294 4.36 17.29 7.53
C VAL A 294 3.24 18.33 7.47
N ALA A 295 2.66 18.47 6.27
CA ALA A 295 1.50 19.32 6.01
C ALA A 295 0.54 18.60 5.04
N PRO A 296 -0.73 19.03 4.91
CA PRO A 296 -1.58 18.64 3.82
C PRO A 296 -0.89 18.85 2.47
N ILE A 297 -1.18 18.01 1.48
CA ILE A 297 -0.68 18.23 0.11
C ILE A 297 -1.28 19.54 -0.41
N PRO A 298 -0.47 20.47 -0.98
CA PRO A 298 -0.98 21.68 -1.62
C PRO A 298 -2.04 21.35 -2.68
N ILE A 299 -3.09 22.16 -2.76
CA ILE A 299 -4.22 21.98 -3.66
C ILE A 299 -4.15 22.97 -4.84
N PRO A 300 -4.88 22.76 -5.95
CA PRO A 300 -5.02 23.76 -7.00
C PRO A 300 -5.43 25.13 -6.47
N ASP A 301 -4.97 26.20 -7.11
CA ASP A 301 -5.18 27.59 -6.65
C ASP A 301 -6.67 28.01 -6.68
N GLU A 302 -7.44 27.47 -7.63
CA GLU A 302 -8.87 27.71 -7.78
C GLU A 302 -9.61 26.38 -7.69
N ASP A 303 -10.73 26.38 -6.94
CA ASP A 303 -11.65 25.24 -6.79
C ASP A 303 -10.99 23.91 -6.35
N GLY A 304 -9.76 23.98 -5.82
CA GLY A 304 -9.03 22.81 -5.32
C GLY A 304 -9.69 22.19 -4.10
N ILE A 305 -9.79 20.87 -4.07
CA ILE A 305 -10.32 20.11 -2.94
C ILE A 305 -9.20 19.42 -2.18
N ARG A 306 -9.32 19.41 -0.85
CA ARG A 306 -8.40 18.68 0.01
C ARG A 306 -8.70 17.19 -0.07
N VAL A 307 -7.87 16.49 -0.80
CA VAL A 307 -7.94 15.04 -0.97
C VAL A 307 -6.54 14.52 -1.19
N ASN A 308 -6.31 13.29 -0.76
CA ASN A 308 -5.06 12.60 -1.00
C ASN A 308 -5.32 11.12 -1.35
N TRP A 309 -4.33 10.44 -1.88
CA TRP A 309 -4.39 9.00 -2.07
C TRP A 309 -4.06 8.31 -0.75
N GLY A 310 -4.97 7.45 -0.27
CA GLY A 310 -4.76 6.70 0.94
C GLY A 310 -5.57 5.43 0.92
N SER A 311 -4.97 4.33 0.55
CA SER A 311 -5.64 3.05 0.58
C SER A 311 -5.34 2.28 1.85
N GLY A 312 -4.10 2.05 2.11
CA GLY A 312 -3.71 1.09 3.12
C GLY A 312 -3.89 -0.37 2.66
N PHE A 313 -3.65 -1.27 3.59
CA PHE A 313 -3.82 -2.70 3.38
C PHE A 313 -5.11 -3.18 4.00
N SER A 314 -5.72 -4.16 3.36
CA SER A 314 -6.75 -5.01 3.96
C SER A 314 -6.12 -6.23 4.63
N ILE A 315 -6.82 -6.80 5.62
CA ILE A 315 -6.59 -8.16 6.08
C ILE A 315 -7.70 -9.06 5.57
N GLU A 316 -7.32 -10.18 4.99
CA GLU A 316 -8.20 -11.07 4.25
C GLU A 316 -8.14 -12.49 4.80
N LEU A 317 -9.30 -13.15 4.81
CA LEU A 317 -9.45 -14.58 5.07
C LEU A 317 -9.67 -15.29 3.75
N TYR A 318 -8.74 -16.17 3.36
CA TYR A 318 -8.77 -16.82 2.04
C TYR A 318 -9.55 -18.14 2.07
N ASP A 319 -10.49 -18.25 1.13
CA ASP A 319 -11.17 -19.51 0.82
C ASP A 319 -10.41 -20.25 -0.29
N ASN A 320 -9.71 -21.29 0.11
CA ASN A 320 -8.99 -22.16 -0.79
C ASN A 320 -9.85 -23.31 -1.34
N GLY A 321 -11.17 -23.28 -1.13
CA GLY A 321 -12.12 -24.31 -1.57
C GLY A 321 -12.04 -25.63 -0.81
N LYS A 322 -11.38 -25.64 0.36
CA LYS A 322 -11.21 -26.87 1.17
C LYS A 322 -12.37 -27.14 2.11
N ASN A 323 -13.31 -26.17 2.29
CA ASN A 323 -14.44 -26.24 3.20
C ASN A 323 -14.06 -26.66 4.65
N ASP A 324 -12.89 -26.23 5.12
CA ASP A 324 -12.39 -26.54 6.46
C ASP A 324 -12.96 -25.52 7.47
N LEU A 325 -14.10 -25.89 8.06
CA LEU A 325 -14.79 -25.02 9.02
C LEU A 325 -13.97 -24.74 10.28
N ALA A 326 -13.14 -25.68 10.72
CA ALA A 326 -12.30 -25.48 11.90
C ALA A 326 -11.20 -24.43 11.62
N ARG A 327 -10.57 -24.46 10.44
CA ARG A 327 -9.59 -23.46 10.04
C ARG A 327 -10.26 -22.10 9.79
N LYS A 328 -11.45 -22.08 9.20
CA LYS A 328 -12.23 -20.83 9.02
C LYS A 328 -12.52 -20.17 10.36
N GLU A 329 -13.00 -20.93 11.36
CA GLU A 329 -13.25 -20.46 12.74
C GLU A 329 -11.96 -19.95 13.39
N ALA A 330 -10.88 -20.74 13.35
CA ALA A 330 -9.58 -20.35 13.92
C ALA A 330 -9.05 -19.05 13.27
N SER A 331 -9.23 -18.89 11.98
CA SER A 331 -8.83 -17.69 11.25
C SER A 331 -9.62 -16.47 11.69
N PHE A 332 -10.92 -16.61 11.92
CA PHE A 332 -11.75 -15.52 12.40
C PHE A 332 -11.39 -15.13 13.84
N GLU A 333 -11.13 -16.09 14.72
CA GLU A 333 -10.68 -15.80 16.09
C GLU A 333 -9.35 -15.04 16.11
N PHE A 334 -8.41 -15.39 15.22
CA PHE A 334 -7.17 -14.65 15.08
C PHE A 334 -7.39 -13.26 14.44
N LEU A 335 -8.32 -13.14 13.50
CA LEU A 335 -8.73 -11.85 12.95
C LEU A 335 -9.26 -10.92 14.02
N LYS A 336 -10.17 -11.39 14.90
CA LYS A 336 -10.69 -10.60 16.04
C LYS A 336 -9.55 -10.09 16.93
N TYR A 337 -8.59 -10.97 17.24
CA TYR A 337 -7.42 -10.58 18.02
C TYR A 337 -6.60 -9.49 17.33
N LEU A 338 -6.30 -9.64 16.03
CA LEU A 338 -5.54 -8.65 15.28
C LEU A 338 -6.26 -7.30 15.15
N MET A 339 -7.60 -7.30 15.14
CA MET A 339 -8.42 -6.10 14.97
C MET A 339 -8.81 -5.45 16.30
N SER A 340 -8.42 -6.03 17.45
CA SER A 340 -8.66 -5.42 18.76
C SER A 340 -7.83 -4.15 18.95
N GLU A 341 -8.35 -3.20 19.72
CA GLU A 341 -7.67 -1.92 20.04
C GLU A 341 -6.23 -2.15 20.55
N GLU A 342 -6.06 -3.05 21.51
CA GLU A 342 -4.75 -3.36 22.12
C GLU A 342 -3.75 -3.89 21.08
N THR A 343 -4.19 -4.82 20.22
CA THR A 343 -3.31 -5.41 19.20
C THR A 343 -3.01 -4.43 18.09
N GLN A 344 -3.95 -3.56 17.70
CA GLN A 344 -3.72 -2.51 16.70
C GLN A 344 -2.67 -1.50 17.18
N ILE A 345 -2.62 -1.15 18.47
CA ILE A 345 -1.54 -0.34 19.05
C ILE A 345 -0.20 -1.08 18.95
N LYS A 346 -0.14 -2.36 19.34
CA LYS A 346 1.08 -3.18 19.23
C LYS A 346 1.57 -3.31 17.78
N LEU A 347 0.66 -3.43 16.84
CA LEU A 347 0.98 -3.49 15.41
C LEU A 347 1.54 -2.15 14.90
N ALA A 348 0.97 -1.02 15.33
CA ALA A 348 1.49 0.30 15.02
C ALA A 348 2.91 0.49 15.57
N GLU A 349 3.17 0.09 16.82
CA GLU A 349 4.51 0.10 17.42
C GLU A 349 5.51 -0.85 16.74
N ALA A 350 5.01 -1.96 16.19
CA ALA A 350 5.84 -2.93 15.50
C ALA A 350 6.32 -2.45 14.14
N ASN A 351 5.43 -1.85 13.35
CA ASN A 351 5.64 -1.54 11.95
C ASN A 351 5.88 -0.03 11.70
N GLY A 352 5.55 0.85 12.65
CA GLY A 352 5.54 2.29 12.43
C GLY A 352 4.39 2.78 11.55
N TRP A 353 3.36 1.96 11.31
CA TRP A 353 2.23 2.27 10.45
C TRP A 353 1.05 2.83 11.24
N ILE A 354 0.26 3.67 10.59
CA ILE A 354 -1.07 4.01 11.08
C ILE A 354 -2.00 2.83 10.77
N MET A 355 -2.53 2.21 11.83
CA MET A 355 -3.47 1.11 11.71
C MET A 355 -4.90 1.63 11.50
N SER A 356 -5.85 0.73 11.21
CA SER A 356 -7.20 1.13 10.83
C SER A 356 -8.17 1.38 11.99
N HIS A 357 -7.90 0.87 13.19
CA HIS A 357 -8.77 1.03 14.35
C HIS A 357 -8.71 2.46 14.89
N ILE A 358 -9.82 3.18 14.86
CA ILE A 358 -9.91 4.62 15.14
C ILE A 358 -9.39 4.93 16.55
N SER A 359 -10.05 4.37 17.58
CA SER A 359 -9.69 4.65 18.99
C SER A 359 -8.25 4.22 19.33
N ALA A 360 -7.76 3.13 18.73
CA ALA A 360 -6.37 2.69 18.90
C ALA A 360 -5.38 3.74 18.39
N MET A 361 -5.65 4.31 17.20
CA MET A 361 -4.74 5.29 16.59
C MET A 361 -4.81 6.65 17.27
N GLU A 362 -5.97 7.08 17.73
CA GLU A 362 -6.08 8.28 18.57
C GLU A 362 -5.20 8.18 19.83
N LYS A 363 -5.24 7.03 20.51
CA LYS A 363 -4.38 6.76 21.68
C LYS A 363 -2.90 6.67 21.30
N TYR A 364 -2.58 5.94 20.24
CA TYR A 364 -1.21 5.72 19.81
C TYR A 364 -0.50 7.01 19.37
N THR A 365 -1.24 7.95 18.75
CA THR A 365 -0.66 9.18 18.21
C THR A 365 -0.72 10.36 19.18
N ALA A 366 -1.36 10.23 20.33
CA ALA A 366 -1.59 11.33 21.30
C ALA A 366 -0.32 12.07 21.72
N ASP A 367 0.81 11.38 21.82
CA ASP A 367 2.12 11.91 22.17
C ASP A 367 3.08 12.00 20.96
N LYS A 368 2.57 11.79 19.72
CA LYS A 368 3.33 11.77 18.46
C LYS A 368 2.79 12.80 17.48
N PRO A 369 3.14 14.09 17.66
CA PRO A 369 2.49 15.21 16.94
C PRO A 369 2.59 15.10 15.41
N LEU A 370 3.65 14.50 14.88
CA LEU A 370 3.83 14.31 13.44
C LEU A 370 2.86 13.23 12.92
N LEU A 371 2.75 12.09 13.60
CA LEU A 371 1.79 11.04 13.21
C LEU A 371 0.34 11.50 13.43
N ALA A 372 0.07 12.30 14.45
CA ALA A 372 -1.25 12.88 14.66
C ALA A 372 -1.68 13.79 13.50
N LYS A 373 -0.75 14.58 12.92
CA LYS A 373 -1.02 15.37 11.71
C LYS A 373 -1.35 14.47 10.51
N ILE A 374 -0.64 13.35 10.34
CA ILE A 374 -0.93 12.38 9.25
C ILE A 374 -2.27 11.69 9.49
N LEU A 375 -2.60 11.34 10.73
CA LEU A 375 -3.87 10.69 11.07
C LEU A 375 -5.08 11.55 10.67
N VAL A 376 -4.99 12.88 10.80
CA VAL A 376 -6.04 13.80 10.33
C VAL A 376 -6.25 13.70 8.81
N GLU A 377 -5.17 13.47 8.03
CA GLU A 377 -5.26 13.38 6.57
C GLU A 377 -5.92 12.07 6.08
N VAL A 378 -6.03 11.06 6.94
CA VAL A 378 -6.74 9.82 6.61
C VAL A 378 -8.23 10.09 6.31
N ASP A 379 -8.83 11.10 6.92
CA ASP A 379 -10.24 11.45 6.69
C ASP A 379 -10.47 12.09 5.30
N TYR A 380 -9.40 12.56 4.65
CA TYR A 380 -9.40 13.10 3.28
C TYR A 380 -8.84 12.10 2.25
N ALA A 381 -8.60 10.87 2.66
CA ALA A 381 -8.02 9.86 1.79
C ALA A 381 -9.08 9.24 0.86
N MET A 382 -8.72 9.13 -0.40
CA MET A 382 -9.46 8.39 -1.44
C MET A 382 -8.64 7.20 -1.92
N ASP A 383 -9.30 6.23 -2.49
CA ASP A 383 -8.64 5.12 -3.19
C ASP A 383 -9.18 4.94 -4.60
N LYS A 384 -8.46 4.12 -5.35
CA LYS A 384 -8.76 3.80 -6.74
C LYS A 384 -9.98 2.88 -6.82
N VAL A 385 -10.88 3.19 -7.75
CA VAL A 385 -12.01 2.31 -8.03
C VAL A 385 -11.54 1.04 -8.74
N TYR A 386 -12.18 -0.09 -8.44
CA TYR A 386 -11.97 -1.33 -9.18
C TYR A 386 -12.64 -1.25 -10.55
N VAL A 387 -11.86 -1.43 -11.63
CA VAL A 387 -12.32 -1.40 -13.01
C VAL A 387 -12.26 -2.81 -13.60
N PRO A 388 -13.39 -3.52 -13.77
CA PRO A 388 -13.40 -4.93 -14.16
C PRO A 388 -12.68 -5.24 -15.47
N TYR A 389 -12.71 -4.32 -16.43
CA TYR A 389 -12.05 -4.46 -17.72
C TYR A 389 -10.59 -3.97 -17.76
N ALA A 390 -10.14 -3.34 -16.69
CA ALA A 390 -8.78 -2.81 -16.54
C ALA A 390 -8.33 -2.83 -15.06
N PRO A 391 -8.19 -4.01 -14.42
CA PRO A 391 -7.86 -4.10 -12.98
C PRO A 391 -6.55 -3.38 -12.60
N SER A 392 -5.60 -3.30 -13.52
CA SER A 392 -4.32 -2.59 -13.32
C SER A 392 -4.29 -1.21 -13.99
N TRP A 393 -5.43 -0.53 -14.07
CA TRP A 393 -5.58 0.71 -14.83
C TRP A 393 -4.59 1.81 -14.43
N HIS A 394 -4.31 1.97 -13.16
CA HIS A 394 -3.43 3.00 -12.61
C HIS A 394 -1.93 2.71 -12.80
N GLY A 395 -1.59 1.44 -13.05
CA GLY A 395 -0.23 0.98 -13.25
C GLY A 395 0.04 0.65 -14.71
N ASN A 396 -0.01 -0.64 -15.05
CA ASN A 396 0.41 -1.15 -16.36
C ASN A 396 -0.35 -0.55 -17.55
N ASP A 397 -1.62 -0.19 -17.38
CA ASP A 397 -2.43 0.36 -18.47
C ASP A 397 -2.17 1.85 -18.70
N TRP A 398 -1.98 2.66 -17.62
CA TRP A 398 -1.74 4.10 -17.69
C TRP A 398 -0.27 4.47 -17.92
N GLN A 399 0.64 3.77 -17.26
CA GLN A 399 2.05 4.15 -17.20
C GLN A 399 2.73 4.40 -18.56
N PRO A 400 2.46 3.61 -19.63
CA PRO A 400 3.06 3.88 -20.94
C PRO A 400 2.70 5.27 -21.50
N PHE A 401 1.43 5.66 -21.41
CA PHE A 401 0.96 6.96 -21.93
C PHE A 401 1.48 8.13 -21.12
N TYR A 402 1.49 7.97 -19.80
CA TYR A 402 2.06 8.95 -18.87
C TYR A 402 3.55 9.19 -19.16
N THR A 403 4.31 8.12 -19.30
CA THR A 403 5.74 8.19 -19.62
C THR A 403 5.98 8.87 -20.97
N GLU A 404 5.24 8.52 -22.03
CA GLU A 404 5.37 9.14 -23.35
C GLU A 404 5.10 10.66 -23.33
N ALA A 405 4.12 11.10 -22.50
CA ALA A 405 3.84 12.52 -22.30
C ALA A 405 4.98 13.24 -21.58
N LEU A 406 5.46 12.67 -20.46
CA LEU A 406 6.54 13.27 -19.68
C LEU A 406 7.85 13.32 -20.45
N GLU A 407 8.17 12.29 -21.24
CA GLU A 407 9.36 12.25 -22.08
C GLU A 407 9.25 13.12 -23.34
N GLY A 408 8.09 13.71 -23.60
CA GLY A 408 7.86 14.54 -24.79
C GLY A 408 7.78 13.75 -26.11
N LYS A 409 7.63 12.42 -26.04
CA LYS A 409 7.40 11.55 -27.20
C LYS A 409 6.04 11.83 -27.85
N LYS A 410 5.05 12.21 -27.00
CA LYS A 410 3.73 12.70 -27.40
C LYS A 410 3.41 14.01 -26.72
N THR A 411 2.54 14.80 -27.32
CA THR A 411 1.91 15.90 -26.58
C THR A 411 1.02 15.34 -25.49
N VAL A 412 0.78 16.12 -24.41
CA VAL A 412 -0.14 15.73 -23.34
C VAL A 412 -1.49 15.31 -23.91
N LYS A 413 -2.05 16.11 -24.81
CA LYS A 413 -3.32 15.83 -25.47
C LYS A 413 -3.34 14.52 -26.25
N GLN A 414 -2.28 14.19 -26.98
CA GLN A 414 -2.16 12.93 -27.72
C GLN A 414 -2.07 11.73 -26.78
N ALA A 415 -1.26 11.83 -25.71
CA ALA A 415 -1.11 10.75 -24.74
C ALA A 415 -2.44 10.44 -24.01
N LEU A 416 -3.18 11.47 -23.60
CA LEU A 416 -4.50 11.33 -23.00
C LEU A 416 -5.53 10.73 -23.97
N ALA A 417 -5.55 11.18 -25.22
CA ALA A 417 -6.45 10.63 -26.24
C ALA A 417 -6.17 9.15 -26.52
N ASP A 418 -4.90 8.76 -26.61
CA ASP A 418 -4.48 7.38 -26.85
C ASP A 418 -4.81 6.49 -25.65
N ALA A 419 -4.58 6.99 -24.42
CA ALA A 419 -4.97 6.29 -23.19
C ALA A 419 -6.49 6.07 -23.14
N ARG A 420 -7.27 7.11 -23.43
CA ARG A 420 -8.74 7.00 -23.48
C ARG A 420 -9.20 5.96 -24.48
N ALA A 421 -8.63 5.97 -25.70
CA ALA A 421 -8.95 4.97 -26.71
C ALA A 421 -8.61 3.55 -26.27
N HIS A 422 -7.48 3.37 -25.58
CA HIS A 422 -7.07 2.09 -24.99
C HIS A 422 -8.11 1.56 -23.98
N TYR A 423 -8.56 2.39 -23.05
CA TYR A 423 -9.58 1.97 -22.06
C TYR A 423 -10.96 1.70 -22.69
N ILE A 424 -11.38 2.50 -23.66
CA ILE A 424 -12.62 2.25 -24.41
C ILE A 424 -12.53 0.88 -25.12
N GLN A 425 -11.42 0.55 -25.75
CA GLN A 425 -11.25 -0.73 -26.44
C GLN A 425 -11.27 -1.89 -25.44
N LYS A 426 -10.63 -1.74 -24.28
CA LYS A 426 -10.69 -2.76 -23.21
C LYS A 426 -12.11 -2.97 -22.71
N LYS A 427 -12.88 -1.90 -22.48
CA LYS A 427 -14.28 -1.96 -22.05
C LYS A 427 -15.14 -2.70 -23.08
N GLN A 428 -15.05 -2.34 -24.36
CA GLN A 428 -15.78 -3.01 -25.45
C GLN A 428 -15.44 -4.50 -25.56
N ASN A 429 -14.17 -4.87 -25.44
CA ASN A 429 -13.75 -6.27 -25.49
C ASN A 429 -14.32 -7.04 -24.29
N TRP A 430 -14.32 -6.44 -23.12
CA TRP A 430 -14.87 -7.06 -21.89
C TRP A 430 -16.39 -7.23 -21.99
N GLU A 431 -17.14 -6.20 -22.42
CA GLU A 431 -18.60 -6.25 -22.64
C GLU A 431 -19.01 -7.30 -23.68
N ALA A 432 -18.17 -7.55 -24.68
CA ALA A 432 -18.44 -8.57 -25.69
C ALA A 432 -18.28 -10.02 -25.18
N THR A 433 -17.64 -10.20 -24.02
CA THR A 433 -17.31 -11.53 -23.46
C THR A 433 -18.01 -11.82 -22.12
N ASN A 434 -18.65 -10.84 -21.51
CA ASN A 434 -19.39 -10.93 -20.25
C ASN A 434 -20.84 -10.48 -20.40
#